data_fa6f5b4c4665bc0ba3f6128f2ead308b
#
_entry.id   fa6f5b4c4665bc0ba3f6128f2ead308b
#
_cell.length_a   1.000
_cell.length_b   1.000
_cell.length_c   1.000
_cell.angle_alpha   90.00
_cell.angle_beta   90.00
_cell.angle_gamma   90.00
#
_symmetry.space_group_name_H-M   'P 1'
#
loop_
_entity.id
_entity.type
_entity.pdbx_description
1 polymer ?
#
loop_
_entity_poly.entity_id
_entity_poly.type
_entity_poly.pdbx_seq_one_letter_code
_entity_poly.pdbx_strand_id
1 'polypeptide(L)'
;ATVTGGLAAIILWFGSDFFAGLIKTPYSSYALKTLAPTIWIMAYLGVLRGYFQGTGTMIPTAVSQILEQIVNAIVSVVAAGLLFHVGEGMNAAQGAKNYSYALGAAGGTIGTGAGALTAFIFFIFLTAKSGRSVLKQRIATEELSEEAAKYARRKRTRYRKLIYALTITVLP
;
A
#
# COMPACT_ATOMS: atom_id res chain seq x y z
N ALA A 1 10.20 1.09 -7.97
CA ALA A 1 9.20 0.51 -7.04
C ALA A 1 8.69 -0.84 -7.56
N THR A 2 8.20 -0.95 -8.81
CA THR A 2 7.63 -2.19 -9.36
C THR A 2 8.63 -3.35 -9.31
N VAL A 3 9.83 -3.15 -9.87
CA VAL A 3 10.84 -4.20 -9.94
C VAL A 3 11.38 -4.54 -8.56
N THR A 4 11.80 -3.55 -7.79
CA THR A 4 12.41 -3.78 -6.46
C THR A 4 11.39 -4.29 -5.45
N GLY A 5 10.20 -3.66 -5.37
CA GLY A 5 9.13 -4.09 -4.48
C GLY A 5 8.52 -5.44 -4.88
N GLY A 6 8.35 -5.68 -6.18
CA GLY A 6 7.87 -6.94 -6.71
C GLY A 6 8.85 -8.09 -6.45
N LEU A 7 10.14 -7.87 -6.72
CA LEU A 7 11.18 -8.87 -6.39
C LEU A 7 11.22 -9.19 -4.89
N ALA A 8 11.17 -8.18 -4.03
CA ALA A 8 11.15 -8.38 -2.59
C ALA A 8 9.91 -9.17 -2.14
N ALA A 9 8.73 -8.85 -2.68
CA ALA A 9 7.50 -9.56 -2.39
C ALA A 9 7.54 -11.03 -2.86
N ILE A 10 8.06 -11.28 -4.07
CA ILE A 10 8.22 -12.63 -4.62
C ILE A 10 9.21 -13.45 -3.78
N ILE A 11 10.37 -12.87 -3.46
CA ILE A 11 11.38 -13.52 -2.61
C ILE A 11 10.78 -13.88 -1.24
N LEU A 12 10.00 -12.96 -0.65
CA LEU A 12 9.39 -13.21 0.65
C LEU A 12 8.27 -14.27 0.55
N TRP A 13 7.46 -14.23 -0.52
CA TRP A 13 6.38 -15.19 -0.71
C TRP A 13 6.90 -16.63 -0.87
N PHE A 14 7.84 -16.85 -1.78
CA PHE A 14 8.41 -18.17 -2.03
C PHE A 14 9.45 -18.58 -1.00
N GLY A 15 10.18 -17.62 -0.42
CA GLY A 15 11.17 -17.85 0.62
C GLY A 15 10.60 -17.92 2.04
N SER A 16 9.29 -17.70 2.24
CA SER A 16 8.68 -17.62 3.58
C SER A 16 8.96 -18.85 4.45
N ASP A 17 8.91 -20.04 3.88
CA ASP A 17 9.16 -21.29 4.61
C ASP A 17 10.65 -21.45 4.96
N PHE A 18 11.56 -21.02 4.08
CA PHE A 18 12.99 -20.96 4.34
C PHE A 18 13.33 -19.99 5.46
N PHE A 19 12.79 -18.77 5.42
CA PHE A 19 13.00 -17.76 6.46
C PHE A 19 12.41 -18.19 7.81
N ALA A 20 11.21 -18.78 7.80
CA ALA A 20 10.57 -19.32 9.00
C ALA A 20 11.40 -20.45 9.61
N GLY A 21 12.00 -21.30 8.79
CA GLY A 21 12.93 -22.36 9.22
C GLY A 21 14.21 -21.81 9.83
N LEU A 22 14.78 -20.76 9.23
CA LEU A 22 16.00 -20.10 9.73
C LEU A 22 15.81 -19.49 11.12
N ILE A 23 14.62 -18.92 11.38
CA ILE A 23 14.25 -18.34 12.68
C ILE A 23 13.78 -19.44 13.68
N LYS A 24 13.73 -20.71 13.26
CA LYS A 24 13.22 -21.84 14.05
C LYS A 24 11.74 -21.68 14.48
N THR A 25 10.95 -20.96 13.70
CA THR A 25 9.52 -20.72 13.95
C THR A 25 8.71 -21.08 12.69
N PRO A 26 8.45 -22.35 12.42
CA PRO A 26 7.84 -22.81 11.16
C PRO A 26 6.47 -22.20 10.90
N TYR A 27 5.72 -21.88 11.94
CA TYR A 27 4.40 -21.26 11.84
C TYR A 27 4.43 -19.79 11.43
N SER A 28 5.56 -19.11 11.48
CA SER A 28 5.74 -17.71 11.04
C SER A 28 5.63 -17.57 9.52
N SER A 29 5.68 -18.65 8.75
CA SER A 29 5.50 -18.61 7.30
C SER A 29 4.14 -18.04 6.89
N TYR A 30 3.07 -18.26 7.66
CA TYR A 30 1.76 -17.67 7.41
C TYR A 30 1.78 -16.13 7.49
N ALA A 31 2.43 -15.59 8.52
CA ALA A 31 2.59 -14.14 8.67
C ALA A 31 3.48 -13.53 7.58
N LEU A 32 4.54 -14.23 7.18
CA LEU A 32 5.43 -13.78 6.09
C LEU A 32 4.72 -13.77 4.74
N LYS A 33 3.88 -14.77 4.44
CA LYS A 33 3.09 -14.83 3.22
C LYS A 33 2.06 -13.69 3.15
N THR A 34 1.41 -13.36 4.26
CA THR A 34 0.46 -12.22 4.30
C THR A 34 1.18 -10.87 4.21
N LEU A 35 2.44 -10.79 4.62
CA LEU A 35 3.24 -9.57 4.55
C LEU A 35 3.77 -9.29 3.13
N ALA A 36 3.99 -10.32 2.31
CA ALA A 36 4.58 -10.18 0.98
C ALA A 36 3.81 -9.19 0.06
N PRO A 37 2.47 -9.27 -0.12
CA PRO A 37 1.73 -8.29 -0.91
C PRO A 37 1.78 -6.88 -0.30
N THR A 38 1.87 -6.78 1.03
CA THR A 38 2.00 -5.50 1.74
C THR A 38 3.28 -4.78 1.36
N ILE A 39 4.41 -5.48 1.26
CA ILE A 39 5.70 -4.91 0.84
C ILE A 39 5.60 -4.29 -0.55
N TRP A 40 4.90 -4.94 -1.45
CA TRP A 40 4.71 -4.41 -2.81
C TRP A 40 3.91 -3.10 -2.79
N ILE A 41 2.81 -3.05 -2.05
CA ILE A 41 2.00 -1.84 -1.87
C ILE A 41 2.82 -0.72 -1.22
N MET A 42 3.61 -1.04 -0.20
CA MET A 42 4.48 -0.08 0.50
C MET A 42 5.56 0.50 -0.42
N ALA A 43 6.07 -0.26 -1.39
CA ALA A 43 7.03 0.23 -2.36
C ALA A 43 6.43 1.33 -3.25
N TYR A 44 5.16 1.21 -3.67
CA TYR A 44 4.46 2.27 -4.40
C TYR A 44 4.14 3.46 -3.51
N LEU A 45 3.67 3.18 -2.30
CA LEU A 45 3.36 4.23 -1.32
C LEU A 45 4.58 5.10 -1.03
N GLY A 46 5.78 4.49 -0.94
CA GLY A 46 7.04 5.20 -0.77
C GLY A 46 7.34 6.17 -1.92
N VAL A 47 7.08 5.77 -3.16
CA VAL A 47 7.24 6.67 -4.33
C VAL A 47 6.26 7.84 -4.29
N LEU A 48 4.99 7.58 -3.95
CA LEU A 48 3.99 8.64 -3.85
C LEU A 48 4.34 9.63 -2.73
N ARG A 49 4.76 9.13 -1.56
CA ARG A 49 5.23 9.96 -0.46
C ARG A 49 6.44 10.82 -0.86
N GLY A 50 7.43 10.21 -1.50
CA GLY A 50 8.60 10.91 -2.02
C GLY A 50 8.24 12.01 -3.03
N TYR A 51 7.27 11.76 -3.91
CA TYR A 51 6.77 12.76 -4.85
C TYR A 51 6.18 13.99 -4.13
N PHE A 52 5.28 13.77 -3.15
CA PHE A 52 4.67 14.89 -2.41
C PHE A 52 5.69 15.63 -1.55
N GLN A 53 6.62 14.94 -0.90
CA GLN A 53 7.71 15.56 -0.14
C GLN A 53 8.61 16.40 -1.06
N GLY A 54 8.93 15.90 -2.25
CA GLY A 54 9.71 16.63 -3.26
C GLY A 54 9.03 17.88 -3.82
N THR A 55 7.69 17.98 -3.69
CA THR A 55 6.94 19.21 -4.03
C THR A 55 6.90 20.24 -2.90
N GLY A 56 7.60 20.00 -1.79
CA GLY A 56 7.71 20.92 -0.65
C GLY A 56 6.55 20.84 0.35
N THR A 57 5.64 19.87 0.21
CA THR A 57 4.52 19.68 1.14
C THR A 57 4.61 18.35 1.87
N MET A 58 4.78 18.39 3.20
CA MET A 58 4.82 17.19 4.04
C MET A 58 3.45 16.78 4.59
N ILE A 59 2.45 17.68 4.52
CA ILE A 59 1.12 17.47 5.09
C ILE A 59 0.45 16.20 4.53
N PRO A 60 0.42 15.95 3.20
CA PRO A 60 -0.19 14.74 2.66
C PRO A 60 0.46 13.46 3.19
N THR A 61 1.78 13.47 3.35
CA THR A 61 2.53 12.33 3.89
C THR A 61 2.16 12.07 5.35
N ALA A 62 2.12 13.12 6.18
CA ALA A 62 1.75 13.00 7.59
C ALA A 62 0.31 12.47 7.75
N VAL A 63 -0.65 13.04 7.02
CA VAL A 63 -2.04 12.59 7.05
C VAL A 63 -2.17 11.12 6.61
N SER A 64 -1.47 10.73 5.55
CA SER A 64 -1.49 9.33 5.08
C SER A 64 -0.95 8.35 6.12
N GLN A 65 0.09 8.75 6.87
CA GLN A 65 0.66 7.93 7.94
C GLN A 65 -0.28 7.79 9.13
N ILE A 66 -0.97 8.85 9.51
CA ILE A 66 -1.97 8.80 10.59
C ILE A 66 -3.11 7.87 10.20
N LEU A 67 -3.67 8.01 8.98
CA LEU A 67 -4.72 7.13 8.47
C LEU A 67 -4.27 5.66 8.43
N GLU A 68 -3.06 5.41 7.93
CA GLU A 68 -2.45 4.08 7.90
C GLU A 68 -2.39 3.45 9.29
N GLN A 69 -1.90 4.20 10.29
CA GLN A 69 -1.78 3.69 11.66
C GLN A 69 -3.13 3.43 12.33
N ILE A 70 -4.12 4.31 12.13
CA ILE A 70 -5.46 4.11 12.68
C ILE A 70 -6.09 2.84 12.10
N VAL A 71 -6.07 2.69 10.78
CA VAL A 71 -6.63 1.51 10.11
C VAL A 71 -5.86 0.24 10.48
N ASN A 72 -4.53 0.33 10.50
CA ASN A 72 -3.67 -0.78 10.92
C ASN A 72 -4.03 -1.24 12.34
N ALA A 73 -4.12 -0.33 13.30
CA ALA A 73 -4.44 -0.66 14.70
C ALA A 73 -5.80 -1.38 14.81
N ILE A 74 -6.85 -0.84 14.19
CA ILE A 74 -8.19 -1.41 14.26
C ILE A 74 -8.22 -2.78 13.57
N VAL A 75 -7.75 -2.85 12.32
CA VAL A 75 -7.83 -4.08 11.51
C VAL A 75 -6.92 -5.18 12.08
N SER A 76 -5.71 -4.83 12.58
CA SER A 76 -4.81 -5.80 13.20
C SER A 76 -5.44 -6.47 14.42
N VAL A 77 -6.04 -5.70 15.31
CA VAL A 77 -6.67 -6.25 16.52
C VAL A 77 -7.86 -7.15 16.16
N VAL A 78 -8.73 -6.67 15.27
CA VAL A 78 -9.90 -7.44 14.84
C VAL A 78 -9.50 -8.71 14.08
N ALA A 79 -8.61 -8.57 13.08
CA ALA A 79 -8.17 -9.72 12.27
C ALA A 79 -7.37 -10.73 13.10
N ALA A 80 -6.50 -10.27 14.01
CA ALA A 80 -5.76 -11.16 14.89
C ALA A 80 -6.70 -11.94 15.80
N GLY A 81 -7.71 -11.29 16.40
CA GLY A 81 -8.69 -11.96 17.25
C GLY A 81 -9.54 -12.99 16.49
N LEU A 82 -10.07 -12.61 15.33
CA LEU A 82 -10.87 -13.52 14.50
C LEU A 82 -10.07 -14.74 14.03
N LEU A 83 -8.86 -14.51 13.51
CA LEU A 83 -8.00 -15.59 13.02
C LEU A 83 -7.45 -16.46 14.16
N PHE A 84 -7.23 -15.88 15.34
CA PHE A 84 -6.87 -16.64 16.53
C PHE A 84 -7.97 -17.66 16.90
N HIS A 85 -9.23 -17.24 16.93
CA HIS A 85 -10.36 -18.15 17.19
C HIS A 85 -10.54 -19.22 16.12
N VAL A 86 -10.34 -18.88 14.84
CA VAL A 86 -10.31 -19.88 13.75
C VAL A 86 -9.19 -20.89 14.00
N GLY A 87 -8.01 -20.43 14.42
CA GLY A 87 -6.88 -21.28 14.75
C GLY A 87 -7.14 -22.20 15.95
N GLU A 88 -7.91 -21.76 16.93
CA GLU A 88 -8.34 -22.62 18.06
C GLU A 88 -9.22 -23.78 17.58
N GLY A 89 -10.16 -23.51 16.65
CA GLY A 89 -10.97 -24.56 16.03
C GLY A 89 -10.10 -25.58 15.25
N MET A 90 -9.06 -25.11 14.53
CA MET A 90 -8.13 -25.99 13.83
C MET A 90 -7.24 -26.79 14.80
N ASN A 91 -6.81 -26.22 15.92
CA ASN A 91 -6.07 -26.91 16.95
C ASN A 91 -6.90 -28.06 17.56
N ALA A 92 -8.19 -27.82 17.82
CA ALA A 92 -9.09 -28.84 18.35
C ALA A 92 -9.31 -30.01 17.35
N ALA A 93 -9.36 -29.69 16.05
CA ALA A 93 -9.58 -30.69 14.99
C ALA A 93 -8.32 -31.54 14.69
N GLN A 94 -7.12 -30.97 14.81
CA GLN A 94 -5.87 -31.61 14.39
C GLN A 94 -4.93 -32.01 15.54
N GLY A 95 -5.31 -31.73 16.79
CA GLY A 95 -4.47 -32.02 17.98
C GLY A 95 -3.17 -31.22 18.09
N ALA A 96 -2.99 -30.19 17.25
CA ALA A 96 -1.83 -29.32 17.24
C ALA A 96 -2.08 -28.03 18.02
N LYS A 97 -1.11 -27.56 18.81
CA LYS A 97 -1.33 -26.43 19.75
C LYS A 97 -0.93 -25.05 19.22
N ASN A 98 -0.44 -24.93 17.97
CA ASN A 98 0.24 -23.71 17.52
C ASN A 98 -0.44 -22.95 16.38
N TYR A 99 -1.53 -23.45 15.79
CA TYR A 99 -2.23 -22.78 14.68
C TYR A 99 -2.91 -21.47 15.10
N SER A 100 -3.44 -21.38 16.33
CA SER A 100 -4.06 -20.17 16.86
C SER A 100 -3.09 -19.00 16.91
N TYR A 101 -1.87 -19.21 17.37
CA TYR A 101 -0.83 -18.20 17.43
C TYR A 101 -0.35 -17.80 16.03
N ALA A 102 -0.19 -18.77 15.13
CA ALA A 102 0.23 -18.52 13.75
C ALA A 102 -0.79 -17.69 12.96
N LEU A 103 -2.08 -18.05 13.07
CA LEU A 103 -3.16 -17.33 12.41
C LEU A 103 -3.41 -15.97 13.06
N GLY A 104 -3.28 -15.87 14.38
CA GLY A 104 -3.35 -14.57 15.07
C GLY A 104 -2.25 -13.62 14.61
N ALA A 105 -1.02 -14.11 14.46
CA ALA A 105 0.10 -13.32 13.93
C ALA A 105 -0.13 -12.90 12.46
N ALA A 106 -0.67 -13.80 11.63
CA ALA A 106 -1.04 -13.49 10.25
C ALA A 106 -2.14 -12.41 10.20
N GLY A 107 -3.11 -12.44 11.13
CA GLY A 107 -4.12 -11.40 11.27
C GLY A 107 -3.54 -10.03 11.55
N GLY A 108 -2.54 -9.95 12.42
CA GLY A 108 -1.80 -8.71 12.68
C GLY A 108 -1.14 -8.13 11.43
N THR A 109 -0.53 -8.99 10.60
CA THR A 109 0.11 -8.53 9.33
C THR A 109 -0.91 -8.13 8.25
N ILE A 110 -2.12 -8.71 8.24
CA ILE A 110 -3.23 -8.26 7.38
C ILE A 110 -3.61 -6.82 7.70
N GLY A 111 -3.63 -6.44 8.99
CA GLY A 111 -3.90 -5.06 9.38
C GLY A 111 -2.89 -4.08 8.82
N THR A 112 -1.61 -4.42 8.80
CA THR A 112 -0.56 -3.60 8.17
C THR A 112 -0.83 -3.42 6.67
N GLY A 113 -1.25 -4.48 5.97
CA GLY A 113 -1.64 -4.43 4.56
C GLY A 113 -2.85 -3.53 4.32
N ALA A 114 -3.88 -3.63 5.18
CA ALA A 114 -5.08 -2.79 5.10
C ALA A 114 -4.75 -1.30 5.33
N GLY A 115 -3.89 -1.00 6.30
CA GLY A 115 -3.39 0.35 6.55
C GLY A 115 -2.66 0.92 5.33
N ALA A 116 -1.73 0.15 4.76
CA ALA A 116 -0.98 0.54 3.57
C ALA A 116 -1.92 0.79 2.37
N LEU A 117 -2.91 -0.08 2.13
CA LEU A 117 -3.92 0.10 1.09
C LEU A 117 -4.71 1.40 1.30
N THR A 118 -5.14 1.68 2.51
CA THR A 118 -5.89 2.90 2.83
C THR A 118 -5.06 4.14 2.52
N ALA A 119 -3.79 4.18 2.93
CA ALA A 119 -2.88 5.26 2.61
C ALA A 119 -2.64 5.39 1.09
N PHE A 120 -2.56 4.28 0.38
CA PHE A 120 -2.40 4.26 -1.07
C PHE A 120 -3.62 4.85 -1.80
N ILE A 121 -4.83 4.43 -1.41
CA ILE A 121 -6.09 4.98 -1.93
C ILE A 121 -6.19 6.48 -1.64
N PHE A 122 -5.81 6.91 -0.43
CA PHE A 122 -5.76 8.33 -0.07
C PHE A 122 -4.87 9.14 -1.03
N PHE A 123 -3.68 8.65 -1.35
CA PHE A 123 -2.80 9.34 -2.29
C PHE A 123 -3.33 9.35 -3.72
N ILE A 124 -3.96 8.28 -4.20
CA ILE A 124 -4.61 8.26 -5.50
C ILE A 124 -5.71 9.34 -5.54
N PHE A 125 -6.56 9.39 -4.51
CA PHE A 125 -7.61 10.40 -4.42
C PHE A 125 -7.05 11.83 -4.37
N LEU A 126 -6.00 12.06 -3.59
CA LEU A 126 -5.35 13.35 -3.48
C LEU A 126 -4.73 13.80 -4.81
N THR A 127 -4.06 12.89 -5.52
CA THR A 127 -3.46 13.16 -6.83
C THR A 127 -4.54 13.49 -7.88
N ALA A 128 -5.66 12.75 -7.86
CA ALA A 128 -6.79 13.00 -8.75
C ALA A 128 -7.47 14.35 -8.47
N LYS A 129 -7.63 14.71 -7.19
CA LYS A 129 -8.21 15.99 -6.76
C LYS A 129 -7.28 17.17 -7.04
N SER A 130 -5.99 17.04 -6.71
CA SER A 130 -4.99 18.07 -6.91
C SER A 130 -4.79 18.39 -8.39
N GLY A 131 -4.75 17.36 -9.24
CA GLY A 131 -4.68 17.55 -10.69
C GLY A 131 -5.89 18.31 -11.26
N ARG A 132 -7.08 18.09 -10.69
CA ARG A 132 -8.30 18.80 -11.09
C ARG A 132 -8.33 20.25 -10.61
N SER A 133 -7.88 20.53 -9.40
CA SER A 133 -7.88 21.91 -8.84
C SER A 133 -6.83 22.79 -9.51
N VAL A 134 -5.63 22.26 -9.74
CA VAL A 134 -4.56 22.97 -10.46
C VAL A 134 -4.98 23.23 -11.92
N LEU A 135 -5.67 22.27 -12.56
CA LEU A 135 -6.19 22.44 -13.91
C LEU A 135 -7.30 23.51 -13.97
N LYS A 136 -8.24 23.51 -12.99
CA LYS A 136 -9.29 24.53 -12.90
C LYS A 136 -8.73 25.93 -12.63
N GLN A 137 -7.80 26.07 -11.70
CA GLN A 137 -7.17 27.37 -11.43
C GLN A 137 -6.41 27.91 -12.64
N ARG A 138 -5.70 27.04 -13.36
CA ARG A 138 -4.97 27.47 -14.57
C ARG A 138 -5.90 27.80 -15.73
N ILE A 139 -6.96 27.04 -15.96
CA ILE A 139 -7.97 27.35 -16.98
C ILE A 139 -8.62 28.72 -16.68
N ALA A 140 -8.94 28.99 -15.42
CA ALA A 140 -9.52 30.28 -15.01
C ALA A 140 -8.54 31.47 -15.14
N THR A 141 -7.22 31.21 -15.05
CA THR A 141 -6.19 32.26 -15.19
C THR A 141 -5.71 32.41 -16.66
N GLU A 142 -5.96 31.43 -17.49
CA GLU A 142 -5.41 31.31 -18.86
C GLU A 142 -6.44 31.51 -19.99
N GLU A 143 -7.64 32.07 -19.70
CA GLU A 143 -8.56 32.53 -20.77
C GLU A 143 -7.99 33.67 -21.63
N LEU A 144 -6.73 34.05 -21.42
CA LEU A 144 -6.08 35.21 -22.04
C LEU A 144 -5.02 34.93 -23.11
N SER A 145 -4.66 33.69 -23.44
CA SER A 145 -3.81 33.44 -24.62
C SER A 145 -3.87 32.01 -25.16
N GLU A 146 -3.95 31.87 -26.51
CA GLU A 146 -3.95 30.58 -27.22
C GLU A 146 -2.65 29.74 -26.98
N GLU A 147 -1.55 30.37 -26.69
CA GLU A 147 -0.29 29.67 -26.35
C GLU A 147 -0.38 28.96 -24.99
N ALA A 148 -1.02 29.58 -24.04
CA ALA A 148 -1.29 29.01 -22.73
C ALA A 148 -2.19 27.77 -22.84
N ALA A 149 -3.19 27.77 -23.71
CA ALA A 149 -4.04 26.62 -23.97
C ALA A 149 -3.26 25.44 -24.59
N LYS A 150 -2.29 25.71 -25.47
CA LYS A 150 -1.36 24.67 -26.02
C LYS A 150 -0.45 24.10 -24.95
N TYR A 151 0.05 24.93 -24.02
CA TYR A 151 0.87 24.49 -22.92
C TYR A 151 0.08 23.66 -21.91
N ALA A 152 -1.16 24.05 -21.58
CA ALA A 152 -2.06 23.32 -20.71
C ALA A 152 -2.42 21.94 -21.32
N ARG A 153 -2.68 21.85 -22.64
CA ARG A 153 -2.88 20.58 -23.37
C ARG A 153 -1.66 19.67 -23.30
N ARG A 154 -0.44 20.19 -23.52
CA ARG A 154 0.81 19.43 -23.41
C ARG A 154 1.03 18.91 -21.96
N LYS A 155 0.74 19.74 -20.97
CA LYS A 155 0.87 19.37 -19.56
C LYS A 155 -0.18 18.35 -19.13
N ARG A 156 -1.45 18.49 -19.59
CA ARG A 156 -2.53 17.50 -19.39
C ARG A 156 -2.14 16.13 -19.97
N THR A 157 -1.53 16.11 -21.15
CA THR A 157 -1.07 14.87 -21.78
C THR A 157 0.11 14.27 -20.99
N ARG A 158 0.99 15.10 -20.43
CA ARG A 158 2.11 14.66 -19.60
C ARG A 158 1.65 14.11 -18.25
N TYR A 159 0.68 14.76 -17.59
CA TYR A 159 0.06 14.25 -16.35
C TYR A 159 -0.78 13.00 -16.60
N ARG A 160 -1.54 12.93 -17.70
CA ARG A 160 -2.21 11.69 -18.10
C ARG A 160 -1.20 10.57 -18.36
N LYS A 161 -0.10 10.83 -19.06
CA LYS A 161 0.95 9.83 -19.26
C LYS A 161 1.62 9.43 -17.94
N LEU A 162 1.81 10.35 -16.99
CA LEU A 162 2.32 10.04 -15.65
C LEU A 162 1.32 9.22 -14.83
N ILE A 163 0.03 9.56 -14.86
CA ILE A 163 -1.03 8.77 -14.24
C ILE A 163 -1.16 7.40 -14.92
N TYR A 164 -1.10 7.36 -16.26
CA TYR A 164 -1.08 6.09 -17.01
C TYR A 164 0.19 5.27 -16.72
N ALA A 165 1.37 5.90 -16.66
CA ALA A 165 2.60 5.21 -16.29
C ALA A 165 2.54 4.69 -14.84
N LEU A 166 1.99 5.47 -13.91
CA LEU A 166 1.75 5.02 -12.53
C LEU A 166 0.68 3.93 -12.46
N THR A 167 -0.35 3.98 -13.31
CA THR A 167 -1.41 2.95 -13.35
C THR A 167 -0.93 1.67 -14.05
N ILE A 168 -0.18 1.79 -15.14
CA ILE A 168 0.38 0.63 -15.88
C ILE A 168 1.55 -0.01 -15.11
N THR A 169 2.29 0.75 -14.30
CA THR A 169 3.28 0.15 -13.38
C THR A 169 2.64 -0.45 -12.13
N VAL A 170 1.34 -0.26 -11.92
CA VAL A 170 0.53 -0.81 -10.80
C VAL A 170 -0.32 -2.00 -11.25
N LEU A 171 -0.67 -2.08 -12.53
CA LEU A 171 -1.37 -3.24 -13.12
C LEU A 171 -0.34 -4.08 -13.92
N PRO A 172 -0.21 -5.37 -13.60
CA PRO A 172 0.64 -6.28 -14.38
C PRO A 172 0.13 -6.43 -15.81
#